data_37091ab54cb824c7a12c87d2e7dae49e
#
_entry.id   37091ab54cb824c7a12c87d2e7dae49e
#
_cell.length_a   1.000
_cell.length_b   1.000
_cell.length_c   1.000
_cell.angle_alpha   90.00
_cell.angle_beta   90.00
_cell.angle_gamma   90.00
#
_symmetry.space_group_name_H-M   'P 1'
#
loop_
_entity.id
_entity.type
_entity.pdbx_description
1 polymer ?
#
loop_
_entity_poly.entity_id
_entity_poly.type
_entity_poly.pdbx_seq_one_letter_code
_entity_poly.pdbx_strand_id
1 'polypeptide(L)'
;MIREAKLSDAARIAEIEVMSCRYAYKDIVPYDCLFKDMTVEGRTLSVERWINEKLFGIYVNEDPDTGVIKGMMGIGMNEDDDKDNAFKLHFIYVDPDYMRSGAGAEMLDLFELKGREKGCTEFVIWVLEDNGIGKNFYSKHGYSSDGKEKIFRRWNKREIRYVKKAI
;
A
#
# COMPACT_ATOMS: atom_id res chain seq x y z
N MET A 1 -13.26 1.95 -10.62
CA MET A 1 -14.08 2.24 -9.40
C MET A 1 -13.38 1.72 -8.16
N ILE A 2 -13.34 2.52 -7.08
CA ILE A 2 -12.72 2.05 -5.82
C ILE A 2 -13.83 1.75 -4.81
N ARG A 3 -13.73 0.61 -4.12
CA ARG A 3 -14.65 0.17 -3.07
C ARG A 3 -13.91 -0.50 -1.92
N GLU A 4 -14.56 -0.61 -0.78
CA GLU A 4 -14.06 -1.44 0.31
C GLU A 4 -13.94 -2.91 -0.11
N ALA A 5 -12.89 -3.56 0.37
CA ALA A 5 -12.66 -4.97 0.13
C ALA A 5 -13.67 -5.84 0.87
N LYS A 6 -14.11 -6.92 0.22
CA LYS A 6 -14.93 -7.97 0.80
C LYS A 6 -14.05 -9.18 1.11
N LEU A 7 -14.52 -10.07 1.98
CA LEU A 7 -13.80 -11.30 2.30
C LEU A 7 -13.54 -12.16 1.04
N SER A 8 -14.49 -12.15 0.10
CA SER A 8 -14.35 -12.84 -1.19
C SER A 8 -13.23 -12.30 -2.09
N ASP A 9 -12.70 -11.10 -1.82
CA ASP A 9 -11.59 -10.51 -2.58
C ASP A 9 -10.23 -10.97 -2.07
N ALA A 10 -10.17 -11.62 -0.90
CA ALA A 10 -8.91 -11.88 -0.18
C ALA A 10 -7.86 -12.61 -1.02
N ALA A 11 -8.25 -13.63 -1.78
CA ALA A 11 -7.33 -14.38 -2.65
C ALA A 11 -6.76 -13.49 -3.76
N ARG A 12 -7.60 -12.65 -4.40
CA ARG A 12 -7.12 -11.74 -5.46
C ARG A 12 -6.24 -10.63 -4.91
N ILE A 13 -6.57 -10.09 -3.74
CA ILE A 13 -5.74 -9.10 -3.03
C ILE A 13 -4.36 -9.69 -2.72
N ALA A 14 -4.32 -10.93 -2.20
CA ALA A 14 -3.07 -11.63 -1.91
C ALA A 14 -2.24 -11.88 -3.17
N GLU A 15 -2.88 -12.27 -4.27
CA GLU A 15 -2.22 -12.44 -5.57
C GLU A 15 -1.57 -11.14 -6.04
N ILE A 16 -2.31 -10.02 -6.02
CA ILE A 16 -1.79 -8.70 -6.40
C ILE A 16 -0.60 -8.31 -5.51
N GLU A 17 -0.68 -8.51 -4.20
CA GLU A 17 0.43 -8.24 -3.29
C GLU A 17 1.68 -9.05 -3.67
N VAL A 18 1.54 -10.35 -3.85
CA VAL A 18 2.66 -11.25 -4.18
C VAL A 18 3.29 -10.87 -5.52
N MET A 19 2.48 -10.68 -6.56
CA MET A 19 2.97 -10.33 -7.90
C MET A 19 3.64 -8.95 -7.91
N SER A 20 3.04 -7.96 -7.27
CA SER A 20 3.59 -6.60 -7.17
C SER A 20 4.91 -6.56 -6.40
N CYS A 21 5.00 -7.29 -5.27
CA CYS A 21 6.24 -7.39 -4.51
C CYS A 21 7.35 -8.08 -5.31
N ARG A 22 7.06 -9.16 -6.01
CA ARG A 22 8.03 -9.84 -6.89
C ARG A 22 8.49 -8.95 -8.03
N TYR A 23 7.59 -8.15 -8.60
CA TYR A 23 7.93 -7.20 -9.65
C TYR A 23 8.82 -6.06 -9.15
N ALA A 24 8.44 -5.43 -8.03
CA ALA A 24 9.10 -4.22 -7.53
C ALA A 24 10.36 -4.50 -6.72
N TYR A 25 10.47 -5.66 -6.07
CA TYR A 25 11.48 -5.91 -5.04
C TYR A 25 12.44 -7.06 -5.35
N LYS A 26 12.37 -7.69 -6.53
CA LYS A 26 13.23 -8.83 -6.90
C LYS A 26 14.73 -8.56 -6.79
N ASP A 27 15.15 -7.31 -7.00
CA ASP A 27 16.55 -6.88 -6.93
C ASP A 27 16.90 -6.16 -5.60
N ILE A 28 15.92 -6.06 -4.67
CA ILE A 28 16.02 -5.34 -3.41
C ILE A 28 15.94 -6.29 -2.21
N VAL A 29 15.04 -7.27 -2.29
CA VAL A 29 14.74 -8.21 -1.21
C VAL A 29 15.29 -9.59 -1.58
N PRO A 30 15.83 -10.37 -0.62
CA PRO A 30 16.34 -11.72 -0.90
C PRO A 30 15.30 -12.59 -1.61
N TYR A 31 15.77 -13.38 -2.58
CA TYR A 31 14.93 -14.27 -3.41
C TYR A 31 13.99 -15.14 -2.57
N ASP A 32 14.50 -15.77 -1.52
CA ASP A 32 13.72 -16.69 -0.69
C ASP A 32 12.55 -15.97 0.00
N CYS A 33 12.72 -14.73 0.44
CA CYS A 33 11.65 -13.92 1.04
C CYS A 33 10.48 -13.71 0.07
N LEU A 34 10.75 -13.51 -1.23
CA LEU A 34 9.73 -13.20 -2.23
C LEU A 34 9.14 -14.46 -2.88
N PHE A 35 9.95 -15.49 -3.08
CA PHE A 35 9.57 -16.63 -3.92
C PHE A 35 9.33 -17.95 -3.15
N LYS A 36 9.82 -18.04 -1.89
CA LYS A 36 9.55 -19.19 -1.02
C LYS A 36 8.62 -18.83 0.14
N ASP A 37 8.94 -17.75 0.87
CA ASP A 37 8.20 -17.42 2.09
C ASP A 37 6.91 -16.65 1.81
N MET A 38 6.87 -15.86 0.73
CA MET A 38 5.70 -15.07 0.35
C MET A 38 4.84 -15.83 -0.67
N THR A 39 3.89 -16.62 -0.18
CA THR A 39 2.95 -17.38 -1.01
C THR A 39 1.58 -16.71 -1.07
N VAL A 40 0.84 -16.91 -2.16
CA VAL A 40 -0.53 -16.39 -2.30
C VAL A 40 -1.43 -16.97 -1.20
N GLU A 41 -1.34 -18.28 -0.91
CA GLU A 41 -2.11 -18.92 0.14
C GLU A 41 -1.86 -18.28 1.51
N GLY A 42 -0.61 -18.16 1.92
CA GLY A 42 -0.25 -17.54 3.22
C GLY A 42 -0.66 -16.08 3.31
N ARG A 43 -0.60 -15.34 2.19
CA ARG A 43 -1.06 -13.94 2.15
C ARG A 43 -2.58 -13.83 2.18
N THR A 44 -3.30 -14.77 1.55
CA THR A 44 -4.78 -14.83 1.62
C THR A 44 -5.25 -14.89 3.06
N LEU A 45 -4.69 -15.79 3.88
CA LEU A 45 -5.01 -15.88 5.32
C LEU A 45 -4.75 -14.56 6.07
N SER A 46 -3.67 -13.87 5.71
CA SER A 46 -3.37 -12.56 6.31
C SER A 46 -4.40 -11.50 5.93
N VAL A 47 -4.81 -11.46 4.65
CA VAL A 47 -5.81 -10.51 4.14
C VAL A 47 -7.18 -10.79 4.76
N GLU A 48 -7.59 -12.04 4.86
CA GLU A 48 -8.83 -12.44 5.54
C GLU A 48 -8.85 -11.95 7.00
N ARG A 49 -7.73 -12.10 7.71
CA ARG A 49 -7.59 -11.60 9.07
C ARG A 49 -7.72 -10.07 9.11
N TRP A 50 -7.03 -9.34 8.22
CA TRP A 50 -7.11 -7.88 8.18
C TRP A 50 -8.55 -7.38 7.97
N ILE A 51 -9.31 -8.03 7.08
CA ILE A 51 -10.70 -7.69 6.80
C ILE A 51 -11.60 -8.01 8.00
N ASN A 52 -11.48 -9.21 8.58
CA ASN A 52 -12.31 -9.67 9.68
C ASN A 52 -12.07 -8.88 10.97
N GLU A 53 -10.82 -8.59 11.29
CA GLU A 53 -10.43 -7.85 12.50
C GLU A 53 -10.50 -6.33 12.33
N LYS A 54 -10.76 -5.83 11.10
CA LYS A 54 -10.83 -4.40 10.76
C LYS A 54 -9.63 -3.62 11.26
N LEU A 55 -8.43 -4.18 11.09
CA LEU A 55 -7.19 -3.58 11.57
C LEU A 55 -6.92 -2.20 10.93
N PHE A 56 -7.35 -2.04 9.69
CA PHE A 56 -7.33 -0.80 8.92
C PHE A 56 -8.32 -0.91 7.76
N GLY A 57 -8.61 0.20 7.05
CA GLY A 57 -9.47 0.16 5.87
C GLY A 57 -8.75 -0.46 4.68
N ILE A 58 -9.32 -1.51 4.09
CA ILE A 58 -8.80 -2.12 2.85
C ILE A 58 -9.73 -1.77 1.71
N TYR A 59 -9.15 -1.28 0.61
CA TYR A 59 -9.86 -0.87 -0.60
C TYR A 59 -9.26 -1.56 -1.82
N VAL A 60 -10.11 -1.83 -2.79
CA VAL A 60 -9.73 -2.40 -4.09
C VAL A 60 -10.13 -1.46 -5.23
N ASN A 61 -9.29 -1.38 -6.27
CA ASN A 61 -9.61 -0.73 -7.52
C ASN A 61 -10.14 -1.80 -8.49
N GLU A 62 -11.45 -1.77 -8.73
CA GLU A 62 -12.18 -2.73 -9.56
C GLU A 62 -12.61 -2.06 -10.87
N ASP A 63 -12.45 -2.77 -11.96
CA ASP A 63 -13.03 -2.39 -13.25
C ASP A 63 -14.56 -2.59 -13.21
N PRO A 64 -15.35 -1.54 -13.45
CA PRO A 64 -16.80 -1.65 -13.32
C PRO A 64 -17.45 -2.54 -14.39
N ASP A 65 -16.82 -2.70 -15.55
CA ASP A 65 -17.40 -3.45 -16.69
C ASP A 65 -17.08 -4.94 -16.59
N THR A 66 -15.90 -5.28 -16.08
CA THR A 66 -15.41 -6.66 -16.05
C THR A 66 -15.37 -7.27 -14.65
N GLY A 67 -15.46 -6.46 -13.60
CA GLY A 67 -15.28 -6.90 -12.21
C GLY A 67 -13.82 -7.26 -11.84
N VAL A 68 -12.87 -7.00 -12.72
CA VAL A 68 -11.44 -7.31 -12.47
C VAL A 68 -10.87 -6.33 -11.46
N ILE A 69 -10.29 -6.84 -10.38
CA ILE A 69 -9.54 -6.05 -9.40
C ILE A 69 -8.12 -5.83 -9.93
N LYS A 70 -7.76 -4.56 -10.13
CA LYS A 70 -6.48 -4.11 -10.71
C LYS A 70 -5.45 -3.68 -9.67
N GLY A 71 -5.92 -3.36 -8.46
CA GLY A 71 -5.05 -2.88 -7.38
C GLY A 71 -5.74 -2.89 -6.03
N MET A 72 -4.96 -2.68 -4.99
CA MET A 72 -5.45 -2.66 -3.62
C MET A 72 -4.62 -1.72 -2.74
N MET A 73 -5.23 -1.20 -1.68
CA MET A 73 -4.54 -0.39 -0.67
C MET A 73 -5.09 -0.65 0.73
N GLY A 74 -4.23 -0.43 1.73
CA GLY A 74 -4.60 -0.38 3.14
C GLY A 74 -4.34 1.01 3.71
N ILE A 75 -5.33 1.60 4.39
CA ILE A 75 -5.28 2.96 4.93
C ILE A 75 -5.81 3.04 6.35
N GLY A 76 -5.27 3.92 7.17
CA GLY A 76 -5.72 4.08 8.56
C GLY A 76 -5.10 5.29 9.24
N MET A 77 -5.40 5.45 10.53
CA MET A 77 -4.72 6.45 11.35
C MET A 77 -3.23 6.08 11.47
N ASN A 78 -2.40 7.10 11.51
CA ASN A 78 -0.97 6.90 11.73
C ASN A 78 -0.69 6.48 13.18
N GLU A 79 0.32 5.64 13.36
CA GLU A 79 0.76 5.09 14.65
C GLU A 79 2.18 5.57 15.03
N ASP A 80 2.79 6.44 14.23
CA ASP A 80 4.12 6.97 14.52
C ASP A 80 4.01 8.01 15.64
N ASP A 81 4.76 7.85 16.74
CA ASP A 81 4.67 8.65 17.98
C ASP A 81 4.90 10.18 17.77
N ASP A 82 5.54 10.56 16.66
CA ASP A 82 5.86 11.94 16.32
C ASP A 82 4.86 12.61 15.35
N LYS A 83 3.69 11.97 15.09
CA LYS A 83 2.69 12.41 14.11
C LYS A 83 1.26 12.20 14.64
N ASP A 84 0.81 13.09 15.52
CA ASP A 84 -0.46 12.91 16.26
C ASP A 84 -1.73 12.98 15.40
N ASN A 85 -1.71 13.68 14.28
CA ASN A 85 -2.90 13.88 13.43
C ASN A 85 -2.60 13.61 11.96
N ALA A 86 -2.07 12.43 11.71
CA ALA A 86 -1.72 12.00 10.37
C ALA A 86 -2.51 10.76 9.94
N PHE A 87 -2.73 10.64 8.64
CA PHE A 87 -3.36 9.49 8.01
C PHE A 87 -2.30 8.69 7.25
N LYS A 88 -2.30 7.37 7.42
CA LYS A 88 -1.25 6.48 6.94
C LYS A 88 -1.75 5.62 5.79
N LEU A 89 -0.96 5.57 4.73
CA LEU A 89 -1.03 4.54 3.72
C LEU A 89 -0.15 3.37 4.17
N HIS A 90 -0.77 2.26 4.60
CA HIS A 90 -0.05 1.07 5.03
C HIS A 90 0.62 0.35 3.85
N PHE A 91 -0.10 0.25 2.74
CA PHE A 91 0.38 -0.29 1.47
C PHE A 91 -0.51 0.16 0.31
N ILE A 92 0.05 0.16 -0.88
CA ILE A 92 -0.65 0.29 -2.15
C ILE A 92 0.05 -0.59 -3.18
N TYR A 93 -0.71 -1.44 -3.83
CA TYR A 93 -0.22 -2.33 -4.86
C TYR A 93 -1.13 -2.30 -6.08
N VAL A 94 -0.54 -2.24 -7.25
CA VAL A 94 -1.23 -2.39 -8.53
C VAL A 94 -0.66 -3.62 -9.20
N ASP A 95 -1.54 -4.48 -9.68
CA ASP A 95 -1.14 -5.65 -10.47
C ASP A 95 -0.21 -5.21 -11.62
N PRO A 96 0.95 -5.83 -11.81
CA PRO A 96 1.91 -5.47 -12.85
C PRO A 96 1.30 -5.32 -14.24
N ASP A 97 0.30 -6.14 -14.59
CA ASP A 97 -0.38 -6.09 -15.89
C ASP A 97 -1.26 -4.84 -16.06
N TYR A 98 -1.62 -4.17 -14.96
CA TYR A 98 -2.43 -2.94 -14.95
C TYR A 98 -1.65 -1.70 -14.50
N MET A 99 -0.34 -1.79 -14.41
CA MET A 99 0.49 -0.62 -14.12
C MET A 99 0.33 0.46 -15.19
N ARG A 100 0.49 1.73 -14.79
CA ARG A 100 0.33 2.91 -15.65
C ARG A 100 -1.08 3.12 -16.22
N SER A 101 -2.09 2.41 -15.70
CA SER A 101 -3.51 2.61 -16.04
C SER A 101 -4.20 3.75 -15.28
N GLY A 102 -3.50 4.39 -14.33
CA GLY A 102 -4.08 5.38 -13.42
C GLY A 102 -4.57 4.80 -12.09
N ALA A 103 -4.71 3.48 -11.96
CA ALA A 103 -5.26 2.85 -10.76
C ALA A 103 -4.56 3.24 -9.46
N GLY A 104 -3.24 3.38 -9.47
CA GLY A 104 -2.46 3.83 -8.31
C GLY A 104 -2.78 5.27 -7.91
N ALA A 105 -2.91 6.18 -8.88
CA ALA A 105 -3.25 7.58 -8.64
C ALA A 105 -4.67 7.71 -8.07
N GLU A 106 -5.66 7.04 -8.65
CA GLU A 106 -7.03 7.02 -8.16
C GLU A 106 -7.11 6.54 -6.70
N MET A 107 -6.36 5.48 -6.35
CA MET A 107 -6.30 4.99 -4.97
C MET A 107 -5.64 5.99 -4.03
N LEU A 108 -4.57 6.67 -4.47
CA LEU A 108 -3.91 7.69 -3.66
C LEU A 108 -4.81 8.90 -3.43
N ASP A 109 -5.60 9.32 -4.43
CA ASP A 109 -6.58 10.40 -4.31
C ASP A 109 -7.67 10.06 -3.27
N LEU A 110 -8.18 8.80 -3.29
CA LEU A 110 -9.13 8.34 -2.28
C LEU A 110 -8.50 8.31 -0.88
N PHE A 111 -7.27 7.84 -0.76
CA PHE A 111 -6.53 7.86 0.51
C PHE A 111 -6.46 9.27 1.09
N GLU A 112 -6.08 10.26 0.29
CA GLU A 112 -6.02 11.66 0.72
C GLU A 112 -7.40 12.23 1.08
N LEU A 113 -8.43 11.89 0.28
CA LEU A 113 -9.81 12.28 0.58
C LEU A 113 -10.25 11.74 1.96
N LYS A 114 -10.03 10.44 2.20
CA LYS A 114 -10.39 9.79 3.48
C LYS A 114 -9.66 10.38 4.69
N GLY A 115 -8.41 10.74 4.54
CA GLY A 115 -7.66 11.42 5.61
C GLY A 115 -8.20 12.82 5.90
N ARG A 116 -8.56 13.59 4.85
CA ARG A 116 -9.19 14.91 5.02
C ARG A 116 -10.57 14.80 5.69
N GLU A 117 -11.40 13.82 5.29
CA GLU A 117 -12.70 13.54 5.91
C GLU A 117 -12.57 13.25 7.42
N LYS A 118 -11.45 12.67 7.85
CA LYS A 118 -11.13 12.43 9.26
C LYS A 118 -10.49 13.63 9.98
N GLY A 119 -10.29 14.73 9.27
CA GLY A 119 -9.64 15.95 9.82
C GLY A 119 -8.14 15.82 10.00
N CYS A 120 -7.49 14.84 9.36
CA CYS A 120 -6.04 14.70 9.42
C CYS A 120 -5.34 15.86 8.68
N THR A 121 -4.22 16.32 9.24
CA THR A 121 -3.45 17.45 8.70
C THR A 121 -2.24 17.02 7.87
N GLU A 122 -1.92 15.73 7.88
CA GLU A 122 -0.76 15.19 7.19
C GLU A 122 -1.01 13.75 6.74
N PHE A 123 -0.38 13.38 5.63
CA PHE A 123 -0.36 12.03 5.08
C PHE A 123 1.02 11.42 5.28
N VAL A 124 1.07 10.14 5.66
CA VAL A 124 2.31 9.40 5.95
C VAL A 124 2.38 8.13 5.14
N ILE A 125 3.53 7.88 4.53
CA ILE A 125 3.84 6.68 3.76
C ILE A 125 5.24 6.22 4.12
N TRP A 126 5.41 4.93 4.40
CA TRP A 126 6.72 4.33 4.54
C TRP A 126 7.08 3.53 3.28
N VAL A 127 8.25 3.79 2.72
CA VAL A 127 8.72 3.19 1.47
C VAL A 127 10.13 2.62 1.66
N LEU A 128 10.38 1.44 1.12
CA LEU A 128 11.75 0.89 1.14
C LEU A 128 12.72 1.85 0.45
N GLU A 129 13.88 2.07 1.06
CA GLU A 129 14.90 3.02 0.58
C GLU A 129 15.30 2.76 -0.88
N ASP A 130 15.41 1.49 -1.26
CA ASP A 130 15.80 1.08 -2.61
C ASP A 130 14.63 0.99 -3.61
N ASN A 131 13.37 1.21 -3.16
CA ASN A 131 12.20 1.17 -4.02
C ASN A 131 12.08 2.45 -4.85
N GLY A 132 12.83 2.54 -5.95
CA GLY A 132 12.79 3.67 -6.88
C GLY A 132 11.40 3.88 -7.52
N ILE A 133 10.65 2.80 -7.79
CA ILE A 133 9.29 2.88 -8.36
C ILE A 133 8.36 3.61 -7.40
N GLY A 134 8.31 3.18 -6.14
CA GLY A 134 7.47 3.79 -5.13
C GLY A 134 7.88 5.24 -4.83
N LYS A 135 9.16 5.50 -4.63
CA LYS A 135 9.66 6.86 -4.37
C LYS A 135 9.32 7.83 -5.49
N ASN A 136 9.52 7.44 -6.75
CA ASN A 136 9.16 8.27 -7.89
C ASN A 136 7.65 8.51 -7.99
N PHE A 137 6.83 7.48 -7.71
CA PHE A 137 5.39 7.60 -7.69
C PHE A 137 4.94 8.62 -6.64
N TYR A 138 5.37 8.48 -5.39
CA TYR A 138 4.98 9.39 -4.32
C TYR A 138 5.50 10.82 -4.53
N SER A 139 6.74 10.98 -4.99
CA SER A 139 7.29 12.32 -5.29
C SER A 139 6.49 13.06 -6.37
N LYS A 140 6.04 12.37 -7.41
CA LYS A 140 5.16 12.96 -8.44
C LYS A 140 3.81 13.42 -7.89
N HIS A 141 3.34 12.84 -6.79
CA HIS A 141 2.10 13.21 -6.12
C HIS A 141 2.30 14.18 -4.94
N GLY A 142 3.48 14.80 -4.84
CA GLY A 142 3.75 15.86 -3.88
C GLY A 142 4.21 15.37 -2.49
N TYR A 143 4.57 14.11 -2.35
CA TYR A 143 5.19 13.58 -1.14
C TYR A 143 6.70 13.79 -1.17
N SER A 144 7.29 14.06 -0.02
CA SER A 144 8.73 14.18 0.16
C SER A 144 9.18 13.50 1.46
N SER A 145 10.45 13.09 1.51
CA SER A 145 11.01 12.54 2.74
C SER A 145 11.13 13.62 3.81
N ASP A 146 10.79 13.28 5.04
CA ASP A 146 11.03 14.11 6.23
C ASP A 146 12.31 13.71 7.00
N GLY A 147 13.09 12.78 6.45
CA GLY A 147 14.35 12.31 7.03
C GLY A 147 14.20 11.20 8.06
N LYS A 148 12.98 10.76 8.39
CA LYS A 148 12.79 9.62 9.30
C LYS A 148 13.01 8.30 8.58
N GLU A 149 13.65 7.40 9.31
CA GLU A 149 13.99 6.05 8.84
C GLU A 149 13.63 5.01 9.90
N LYS A 150 13.33 3.79 9.46
CA LYS A 150 13.17 2.62 10.31
C LYS A 150 13.56 1.35 9.56
N ILE A 151 13.64 0.23 10.27
CA ILE A 151 13.86 -1.09 9.65
C ILE A 151 12.53 -1.81 9.49
N PHE A 152 12.20 -2.17 8.26
CA PHE A 152 11.12 -3.11 7.97
C PHE A 152 11.56 -4.52 8.35
N ARG A 153 11.10 -4.97 9.52
CA ARG A 153 11.61 -6.18 10.18
C ARG A 153 11.47 -7.45 9.33
N ARG A 154 10.37 -7.57 8.56
CA ARG A 154 10.09 -8.76 7.75
C ARG A 154 11.22 -9.07 6.76
N TRP A 155 11.84 -8.05 6.17
CA TRP A 155 12.89 -8.19 5.17
C TRP A 155 14.25 -7.65 5.62
N ASN A 156 14.31 -7.12 6.85
CA ASN A 156 15.50 -6.45 7.37
C ASN A 156 16.03 -5.37 6.43
N LYS A 157 15.13 -4.55 5.90
CA LYS A 157 15.42 -3.47 4.94
C LYS A 157 15.04 -2.12 5.52
N ARG A 158 15.79 -1.08 5.16
CA ARG A 158 15.50 0.29 5.55
C ARG A 158 14.28 0.82 4.81
N GLU A 159 13.38 1.47 5.56
CA GLU A 159 12.30 2.29 5.04
C GLU A 159 12.55 3.76 5.34
N ILE A 160 12.15 4.61 4.40
CA ILE A 160 12.17 6.06 4.52
C ILE A 160 10.73 6.55 4.60
N ARG A 161 10.48 7.50 5.50
CA ARG A 161 9.15 8.11 5.62
C ARG A 161 8.99 9.25 4.60
N TYR A 162 7.90 9.18 3.85
CA TYR A 162 7.41 10.22 2.96
C TYR A 162 6.16 10.85 3.57
N VAL A 163 6.07 12.18 3.48
CA VAL A 163 4.96 12.94 4.05
C VAL A 163 4.43 13.97 3.04
N LYS A 164 3.16 14.33 3.21
CA LYS A 164 2.50 15.41 2.47
C LYS A 164 1.49 16.10 3.39
N LYS A 165 1.46 17.43 3.41
CA LYS A 165 0.44 18.18 4.16
C LYS A 165 -0.92 18.02 3.50
N ALA A 166 -1.96 17.86 4.32
CA ALA A 166 -3.35 17.88 3.88
C ALA A 166 -3.80 19.35 3.76
N ILE A 167 -3.55 19.94 2.59
CA ILE A 167 -3.97 21.32 2.27
C ILE A 167 -5.43 21.28 1.77
#